data_e41e9cf7c0145478a91ff319e27b0fab
#
_entry.id   e41e9cf7c0145478a91ff319e27b0fab
#
_cell.length_a   1.000
_cell.length_b   1.000
_cell.length_c   1.000
_cell.angle_alpha   90.00
_cell.angle_beta   90.00
_cell.angle_gamma   90.00
#
_symmetry.space_group_name_H-M   'P 1'
#
loop_
_entity.id
_entity.type
_entity.pdbx_description
1 polymer ?
#
loop_
_entity_poly.entity_id
_entity_poly.type
_entity_poly.pdbx_seq_one_letter_code
_entity_poly.pdbx_strand_id
1 'polypeptide(L)'
;VLLRLFALWTNLVLRALGGRRRRLEVGGASVAYWTVGRSGGEPWLLLHGLGSTALSWSPLLLALRRECRLVVVELSELGGTRSASGGGLAIREGTEVAKALLDHEFPGRRVTLAGISLGGWIAVRTALERPARLERLVLVDAGGFRDQDWGRIQELVTVRTLADVDRFYRALFVRPPLAFRFSRRGFLEAFRSPAVVDVLGAIVEADAFDARDLGRIAAPTALVWGEQDGLFTLEVARAIERAIPGARLYSIREAGHGVHWEKPRELVAAVLDFRRAAPARE
;
A
#
# COMPACT_ATOMS: atom_id res chain seq x y z
N VAL A 1 -17.57 -14.00 10.00
CA VAL A 1 -17.36 -13.54 11.41
C VAL A 1 -15.94 -12.96 11.57
N LEU A 2 -14.87 -13.67 11.17
CA LEU A 2 -13.48 -13.27 11.39
C LEU A 2 -13.13 -11.93 10.71
N LEU A 3 -13.56 -11.72 9.46
CA LEU A 3 -13.35 -10.46 8.73
C LEU A 3 -14.02 -9.27 9.41
N ARG A 4 -15.22 -9.45 9.96
CA ARG A 4 -15.91 -8.40 10.74
C ARG A 4 -15.17 -8.06 12.02
N LEU A 5 -14.64 -9.06 12.73
CA LEU A 5 -13.81 -8.84 13.92
C LEU A 5 -12.51 -8.10 13.57
N PHE A 6 -11.88 -8.44 12.45
CA PHE A 6 -10.70 -7.73 11.95
C PHE A 6 -11.01 -6.26 11.62
N ALA A 7 -12.13 -6.00 10.94
CA ALA A 7 -12.57 -4.64 10.65
C ALA A 7 -12.88 -3.85 11.94
N LEU A 8 -13.51 -4.47 12.95
CA LEU A 8 -13.75 -3.85 14.26
C LEU A 8 -12.43 -3.56 14.98
N TRP A 9 -11.49 -4.49 14.97
CA TRP A 9 -10.15 -4.30 15.53
C TRP A 9 -9.42 -3.15 14.86
N THR A 10 -9.43 -3.09 13.52
CA THR A 10 -8.88 -1.96 12.75
C THR A 10 -9.45 -0.63 13.23
N ASN A 11 -10.79 -0.54 13.32
CA ASN A 11 -11.46 0.67 13.79
C ASN A 11 -11.04 1.06 15.22
N LEU A 12 -10.91 0.08 16.12
CA LEU A 12 -10.51 0.31 17.51
C LEU A 12 -9.08 0.85 17.60
N VAL A 13 -8.15 0.19 16.92
CA VAL A 13 -6.72 0.60 16.92
C VAL A 13 -6.55 1.99 16.31
N LEU A 14 -7.18 2.26 15.18
CA LEU A 14 -7.06 3.58 14.54
C LEU A 14 -7.68 4.70 15.38
N ARG A 15 -8.80 4.45 16.06
CA ARG A 15 -9.37 5.40 17.02
C ARG A 15 -8.45 5.61 18.23
N ALA A 16 -7.83 4.56 18.76
CA ALA A 16 -6.87 4.67 19.86
C ALA A 16 -5.61 5.48 19.46
N LEU A 17 -5.25 5.48 18.17
CA LEU A 17 -4.20 6.34 17.62
C LEU A 17 -4.67 7.80 17.38
N GLY A 18 -5.89 8.14 17.75
CA GLY A 18 -6.50 9.48 17.53
C GLY A 18 -7.09 9.66 16.15
N GLY A 19 -7.30 8.56 15.41
CA GLY A 19 -7.85 8.56 14.07
C GLY A 19 -9.34 8.98 14.04
N ARG A 20 -9.68 9.77 13.03
CA ARG A 20 -11.05 10.12 12.69
C ARG A 20 -11.41 9.53 11.35
N ARG A 21 -12.46 8.72 11.31
CA ARG A 21 -12.97 8.12 10.08
C ARG A 21 -13.78 9.14 9.29
N ARG A 22 -13.55 9.18 7.97
CA ARG A 22 -14.21 10.09 7.03
C ARG A 22 -14.67 9.34 5.79
N ARG A 23 -15.43 10.01 4.93
CA ARG A 23 -15.84 9.52 3.61
C ARG A 23 -15.69 10.62 2.58
N LEU A 24 -15.40 10.19 1.33
CA LEU A 24 -15.35 11.04 0.15
C LEU A 24 -16.01 10.29 -1.02
N GLU A 25 -16.87 10.97 -1.75
CA GLU A 25 -17.43 10.42 -2.99
C GLU A 25 -16.54 10.80 -4.17
N VAL A 26 -16.09 9.80 -4.93
CA VAL A 26 -15.18 9.97 -6.07
C VAL A 26 -15.63 9.06 -7.21
N GLY A 27 -16.04 9.63 -8.35
CA GLY A 27 -16.38 8.86 -9.55
C GLY A 27 -17.45 7.78 -9.33
N GLY A 28 -18.41 8.01 -8.41
CA GLY A 28 -19.42 7.04 -8.02
C GLY A 28 -18.98 6.03 -6.94
N ALA A 29 -17.72 6.06 -6.53
CA ALA A 29 -17.24 5.28 -5.39
C ALA A 29 -17.42 6.05 -4.08
N SER A 30 -17.86 5.34 -3.01
CA SER A 30 -17.92 5.87 -1.63
C SER A 30 -16.68 5.41 -0.87
N VAL A 31 -15.70 6.28 -0.74
CA VAL A 31 -14.37 5.96 -0.20
C VAL A 31 -14.29 6.28 1.28
N ALA A 32 -14.03 5.27 2.10
CA ALA A 32 -13.70 5.43 3.50
C ALA A 32 -12.19 5.73 3.66
N TYR A 33 -11.84 6.62 4.57
CA TYR A 33 -10.45 6.91 4.92
C TYR A 33 -10.34 7.41 6.36
N TRP A 34 -9.12 7.44 6.86
CA TRP A 34 -8.80 7.90 8.20
C TRP A 34 -7.88 9.11 8.14
N THR A 35 -8.15 10.08 9.02
CA THR A 35 -7.21 11.16 9.29
C THR A 35 -6.61 10.96 10.67
N VAL A 36 -5.28 10.93 10.78
CA VAL A 36 -4.55 10.70 12.02
C VAL A 36 -3.48 11.78 12.18
N GLY A 37 -3.20 12.18 13.39
CA GLY A 37 -2.11 13.07 13.72
C GLY A 37 -2.44 14.55 13.69
N ARG A 38 -1.41 15.40 13.48
CA ARG A 38 -1.45 16.84 13.64
C ARG A 38 -2.03 17.52 12.39
N SER A 39 -3.11 18.29 12.50
CA SER A 39 -3.80 18.93 11.36
C SER A 39 -2.91 19.84 10.50
N GLY A 40 -1.99 20.58 11.08
CA GLY A 40 -1.02 21.43 10.37
C GLY A 40 0.32 20.74 10.09
N GLY A 41 0.46 19.45 10.37
CA GLY A 41 1.69 18.67 10.21
C GLY A 41 2.08 18.43 8.76
N GLU A 42 3.22 17.77 8.57
CA GLU A 42 3.69 17.32 7.25
C GLU A 42 2.67 16.37 6.62
N PRO A 43 2.22 16.61 5.36
CA PRO A 43 1.14 15.85 4.75
C PRO A 43 1.61 14.50 4.23
N TRP A 44 0.88 13.44 4.56
CA TRP A 44 1.10 12.07 4.11
C TRP A 44 -0.20 11.44 3.63
N LEU A 45 -0.14 10.79 2.48
CA LEU A 45 -1.21 9.92 1.97
C LEU A 45 -0.70 8.49 1.91
N LEU A 46 -1.41 7.55 2.56
CA LEU A 46 -0.99 6.18 2.77
C LEU A 46 -2.00 5.21 2.12
N LEU A 47 -1.51 4.32 1.26
CA LEU A 47 -2.28 3.35 0.48
C LEU A 47 -1.86 1.92 0.86
N HIS A 48 -2.76 1.11 1.38
CA HIS A 48 -2.47 -0.28 1.78
C HIS A 48 -2.53 -1.26 0.59
N GLY A 49 -2.12 -2.51 0.80
CA GLY A 49 -2.13 -3.59 -0.19
C GLY A 49 -3.49 -4.28 -0.36
N LEU A 50 -3.60 -5.13 -1.36
CA LEU A 50 -4.79 -5.95 -1.63
C LEU A 50 -5.17 -6.81 -0.41
N GLY A 51 -6.46 -6.92 -0.12
CA GLY A 51 -6.97 -7.73 0.98
C GLY A 51 -6.61 -7.24 2.39
N SER A 52 -6.07 -6.01 2.50
CA SER A 52 -5.67 -5.39 3.76
C SER A 52 -6.59 -4.22 4.15
N THR A 53 -6.19 -3.46 5.17
CA THR A 53 -6.87 -2.26 5.68
C THR A 53 -5.83 -1.22 6.11
N ALA A 54 -6.28 -0.04 6.50
CA ALA A 54 -5.44 1.01 7.08
C ALA A 54 -4.58 0.54 8.27
N LEU A 55 -4.93 -0.59 8.92
CA LEU A 55 -4.16 -1.19 10.02
C LEU A 55 -2.72 -1.53 9.63
N SER A 56 -2.45 -1.85 8.36
CA SER A 56 -1.09 -2.10 7.85
C SER A 56 -0.11 -0.97 8.13
N TRP A 57 -0.61 0.24 8.24
CA TRP A 57 0.18 1.42 8.50
C TRP A 57 0.33 1.78 9.98
N SER A 58 -0.28 1.00 10.90
CA SER A 58 -0.29 1.33 12.34
C SER A 58 1.09 1.60 12.95
N PRO A 59 2.19 0.89 12.61
CA PRO A 59 3.51 1.21 13.14
C PRO A 59 4.00 2.61 12.71
N LEU A 60 3.79 2.94 11.42
CA LEU A 60 4.19 4.24 10.88
C LEU A 60 3.29 5.37 11.40
N LEU A 61 1.98 5.12 11.56
CA LEU A 61 1.05 6.07 12.17
C LEU A 61 1.48 6.41 13.59
N LEU A 62 1.84 5.40 14.40
CA LEU A 62 2.32 5.61 15.76
C LEU A 62 3.58 6.48 15.79
N ALA A 63 4.52 6.24 14.88
CA ALA A 63 5.78 6.97 14.80
C ALA A 63 5.61 8.44 14.36
N LEU A 64 4.72 8.70 13.38
CA LEU A 64 4.63 10.01 12.71
C LEU A 64 3.50 10.92 13.22
N ARG A 65 2.50 10.41 13.96
CA ARG A 65 1.27 11.16 14.32
C ARG A 65 1.49 12.46 15.08
N ARG A 66 2.61 12.64 15.75
CA ARG A 66 2.91 13.86 16.51
C ARG A 66 3.38 15.02 15.63
N GLU A 67 3.94 14.71 14.47
CA GLU A 67 4.57 15.67 13.54
C GLU A 67 3.78 15.83 12.24
N CYS A 68 3.14 14.75 11.78
CA CYS A 68 2.53 14.66 10.47
C CYS A 68 0.99 14.68 10.53
N ARG A 69 0.38 15.09 9.42
CA ARG A 69 -1.02 14.86 9.09
C ARG A 69 -1.08 13.65 8.15
N LEU A 70 -1.60 12.55 8.64
CA LEU A 70 -1.65 11.27 7.95
C LEU A 70 -3.06 10.99 7.47
N VAL A 71 -3.24 10.81 6.18
CA VAL A 71 -4.48 10.33 5.55
C VAL A 71 -4.25 8.91 5.09
N VAL A 72 -5.05 7.96 5.59
CA VAL A 72 -4.94 6.53 5.28
C VAL A 72 -6.20 6.07 4.58
N VAL A 73 -6.07 5.65 3.34
CA VAL A 73 -7.20 5.24 2.51
C VAL A 73 -7.56 3.79 2.79
N GLU A 74 -8.84 3.49 2.86
CA GLU A 74 -9.34 2.12 2.80
C GLU A 74 -9.63 1.76 1.33
N LEU A 75 -8.81 0.91 0.75
CA LEU A 75 -8.93 0.53 -0.67
C LEU A 75 -9.91 -0.63 -0.89
N SER A 76 -10.47 -1.18 0.18
CA SER A 76 -11.31 -2.38 0.14
C SER A 76 -12.63 -2.21 0.89
N GLU A 77 -13.60 -3.06 0.56
CA GLU A 77 -14.87 -3.17 1.30
C GLU A 77 -14.67 -3.54 2.76
N LEU A 78 -13.61 -4.28 3.09
CA LEU A 78 -13.28 -4.64 4.46
C LEU A 78 -13.06 -3.39 5.33
N GLY A 79 -12.46 -2.34 4.76
CA GLY A 79 -12.33 -1.00 5.36
C GLY A 79 -13.58 -0.13 5.19
N GLY A 80 -14.58 -0.59 4.45
CA GLY A 80 -15.86 0.09 4.22
C GLY A 80 -15.89 1.04 3.04
N THR A 81 -14.93 0.95 2.12
CA THR A 81 -15.02 1.57 0.80
C THR A 81 -15.92 0.74 -0.10
N ARG A 82 -16.65 1.39 -0.98
CA ARG A 82 -17.45 0.75 -2.03
C ARG A 82 -17.06 1.39 -3.35
N SER A 83 -16.56 0.60 -4.30
CA SER A 83 -16.31 1.07 -5.65
C SER A 83 -17.62 1.31 -6.40
N ALA A 84 -17.56 2.01 -7.52
CA ALA A 84 -18.72 2.22 -8.38
C ALA A 84 -19.28 0.89 -8.94
N SER A 85 -18.42 -0.11 -9.14
CA SER A 85 -18.77 -1.45 -9.60
C SER A 85 -19.23 -2.40 -8.47
N GLY A 86 -19.13 -1.98 -7.19
CA GLY A 86 -19.56 -2.78 -6.03
C GLY A 86 -18.49 -3.68 -5.44
N GLY A 87 -17.20 -3.45 -5.73
CA GLY A 87 -16.06 -4.19 -5.19
C GLY A 87 -15.03 -3.33 -4.47
N GLY A 88 -13.79 -3.79 -4.37
CA GLY A 88 -12.63 -2.98 -3.97
C GLY A 88 -12.18 -2.06 -5.10
N LEU A 89 -11.35 -1.07 -4.78
CA LEU A 89 -10.81 -0.14 -5.78
C LEU A 89 -9.72 -0.83 -6.59
N ALA A 90 -9.93 -0.94 -7.90
CA ALA A 90 -8.91 -1.32 -8.86
C ALA A 90 -7.85 -0.20 -9.01
N ILE A 91 -6.75 -0.46 -9.73
CA ILE A 91 -5.60 0.44 -9.82
C ILE A 91 -6.02 1.83 -10.34
N ARG A 92 -6.83 1.88 -11.40
CA ARG A 92 -7.28 3.15 -12.01
C ARG A 92 -8.20 3.92 -11.07
N GLU A 93 -9.21 3.26 -10.50
CA GLU A 93 -10.11 3.89 -9.52
C GLU A 93 -9.35 4.34 -8.27
N GLY A 94 -8.43 3.50 -7.75
CA GLY A 94 -7.56 3.86 -6.64
C GLY A 94 -6.69 5.07 -6.92
N THR A 95 -6.23 5.25 -8.18
CA THR A 95 -5.48 6.43 -8.61
C THR A 95 -6.35 7.69 -8.61
N GLU A 96 -7.58 7.62 -9.14
CA GLU A 96 -8.52 8.76 -9.09
C GLU A 96 -8.85 9.14 -7.64
N VAL A 97 -9.03 8.15 -6.77
CA VAL A 97 -9.25 8.36 -5.33
C VAL A 97 -8.03 9.02 -4.68
N ALA A 98 -6.82 8.56 -4.97
CA ALA A 98 -5.60 9.18 -4.44
C ALA A 98 -5.48 10.65 -4.89
N LYS A 99 -5.73 10.95 -6.16
CA LYS A 99 -5.74 12.33 -6.69
C LYS A 99 -6.79 13.19 -6.01
N ALA A 100 -8.02 12.69 -5.88
CA ALA A 100 -9.10 13.42 -5.21
C ALA A 100 -8.79 13.72 -3.73
N LEU A 101 -8.15 12.78 -3.01
CA LEU A 101 -7.74 12.99 -1.63
C LEU A 101 -6.56 13.96 -1.51
N LEU A 102 -5.64 13.99 -2.47
CA LEU A 102 -4.59 15.01 -2.53
C LEU A 102 -5.23 16.41 -2.63
N ASP A 103 -6.25 16.57 -3.45
CA ASP A 103 -6.91 17.86 -3.66
C ASP A 103 -7.83 18.23 -2.48
N HIS A 104 -8.54 17.25 -1.90
CA HIS A 104 -9.50 17.46 -0.81
C HIS A 104 -8.84 17.71 0.56
N GLU A 105 -7.87 16.85 0.93
CA GLU A 105 -7.24 16.88 2.26
C GLU A 105 -6.00 17.77 2.33
N PHE A 106 -5.36 18.02 1.19
CA PHE A 106 -4.10 18.76 1.11
C PHE A 106 -4.10 19.80 -0.02
N PRO A 107 -5.09 20.71 -0.09
CA PRO A 107 -5.18 21.69 -1.17
C PRO A 107 -3.90 22.52 -1.26
N GLY A 108 -3.30 22.59 -2.45
CA GLY A 108 -2.10 23.37 -2.74
C GLY A 108 -0.80 22.86 -2.09
N ARG A 109 -0.84 21.80 -1.28
CA ARG A 109 0.34 21.25 -0.60
C ARG A 109 0.95 20.08 -1.36
N ARG A 110 2.27 19.95 -1.27
CA ARG A 110 3.00 18.73 -1.69
C ARG A 110 2.89 17.69 -0.57
N VAL A 111 2.78 16.42 -0.95
CA VAL A 111 2.44 15.32 -0.05
C VAL A 111 3.47 14.20 -0.16
N THR A 112 3.89 13.62 0.94
CA THR A 112 4.55 12.32 0.90
C THR A 112 3.51 11.24 0.63
N LEU A 113 3.63 10.56 -0.51
CA LEU A 113 2.75 9.46 -0.90
C LEU A 113 3.44 8.13 -0.59
N ALA A 114 2.78 7.27 0.18
CA ALA A 114 3.31 5.96 0.52
C ALA A 114 2.34 4.84 0.13
N GLY A 115 2.86 3.76 -0.46
CA GLY A 115 2.05 2.62 -0.89
C GLY A 115 2.70 1.28 -0.62
N ILE A 116 1.90 0.31 -0.15
CA ILE A 116 2.29 -1.09 0.03
C ILE A 116 1.69 -1.93 -1.10
N SER A 117 2.49 -2.76 -1.78
CA SER A 117 2.01 -3.75 -2.77
C SER A 117 1.11 -3.09 -3.84
N LEU A 118 -0.17 -3.43 -3.93
CA LEU A 118 -1.17 -2.78 -4.78
C LEU A 118 -1.23 -1.26 -4.56
N GLY A 119 -1.19 -0.82 -3.28
CA GLY A 119 -1.11 0.60 -2.95
C GLY A 119 0.14 1.27 -3.48
N GLY A 120 1.25 0.53 -3.60
CA GLY A 120 2.48 0.97 -4.27
C GLY A 120 2.28 1.21 -5.77
N TRP A 121 1.56 0.32 -6.43
CA TRP A 121 1.20 0.49 -7.85
C TRP A 121 0.37 1.76 -8.08
N ILE A 122 -0.67 1.95 -7.25
CA ILE A 122 -1.49 3.17 -7.27
C ILE A 122 -0.64 4.41 -6.99
N ALA A 123 0.32 4.32 -6.05
CA ALA A 123 1.21 5.43 -5.70
C ALA A 123 2.13 5.82 -6.87
N VAL A 124 2.72 4.86 -7.58
CA VAL A 124 3.54 5.11 -8.78
C VAL A 124 2.71 5.79 -9.87
N ARG A 125 1.52 5.28 -10.20
CA ARG A 125 0.64 5.90 -11.18
C ARG A 125 0.26 7.33 -10.78
N THR A 126 -0.09 7.55 -9.52
CA THR A 126 -0.39 8.89 -9.00
C THR A 126 0.81 9.82 -9.12
N ALA A 127 2.04 9.32 -8.85
CA ALA A 127 3.27 10.10 -8.98
C ALA A 127 3.53 10.55 -10.43
N LEU A 128 3.25 9.69 -11.39
CA LEU A 128 3.40 10.00 -12.81
C LEU A 128 2.34 10.98 -13.32
N GLU A 129 1.10 10.89 -12.82
CA GLU A 129 -0.01 11.76 -13.24
C GLU A 129 -0.04 13.11 -12.51
N ARG A 130 0.52 13.19 -11.29
CA ARG A 130 0.52 14.40 -10.44
C ARG A 130 1.90 14.71 -9.86
N PRO A 131 2.97 14.80 -10.67
CA PRO A 131 4.34 14.94 -10.18
C PRO A 131 4.55 16.19 -9.30
N ALA A 132 3.89 17.31 -9.62
CA ALA A 132 3.98 18.56 -8.86
C ALA A 132 3.36 18.47 -7.46
N ARG A 133 2.52 17.47 -7.19
CA ARG A 133 1.84 17.29 -5.89
C ARG A 133 2.64 16.43 -4.91
N LEU A 134 3.76 15.82 -5.36
CA LEU A 134 4.55 14.95 -4.52
C LEU A 134 5.76 15.63 -3.92
N GLU A 135 5.91 15.48 -2.62
CA GLU A 135 7.10 15.83 -1.86
C GLU A 135 8.09 14.67 -1.86
N ARG A 136 7.60 13.47 -1.59
CA ARG A 136 8.34 12.20 -1.56
C ARG A 136 7.44 11.06 -1.98
N LEU A 137 8.06 9.97 -2.43
CA LEU A 137 7.40 8.70 -2.71
C LEU A 137 8.03 7.59 -1.84
N VAL A 138 7.21 6.80 -1.16
CA VAL A 138 7.64 5.64 -0.37
C VAL A 138 6.93 4.39 -0.88
N LEU A 139 7.67 3.43 -1.38
CA LEU A 139 7.16 2.19 -1.96
C LEU A 139 7.59 1.01 -1.08
N VAL A 140 6.63 0.28 -0.52
CA VAL A 140 6.88 -0.87 0.33
C VAL A 140 6.42 -2.13 -0.41
N ASP A 141 7.36 -3.04 -0.74
CA ASP A 141 7.07 -4.28 -1.47
C ASP A 141 6.08 -4.04 -2.63
N ALA A 142 6.33 -2.98 -3.44
CA ALA A 142 5.34 -2.45 -4.37
C ALA A 142 5.19 -3.33 -5.63
N GLY A 143 3.96 -3.45 -6.13
CA GLY A 143 3.65 -4.09 -7.40
C GLY A 143 3.62 -3.12 -8.59
N GLY A 144 3.36 -3.66 -9.78
CA GLY A 144 3.06 -2.87 -10.96
C GLY A 144 4.24 -2.63 -11.91
N PHE A 145 5.24 -3.47 -11.87
CA PHE A 145 6.41 -3.38 -12.75
C PHE A 145 6.36 -4.45 -13.84
N ARG A 146 6.76 -4.07 -15.07
CA ARG A 146 6.62 -4.94 -16.24
C ARG A 146 7.61 -6.10 -16.22
N ASP A 147 8.85 -5.84 -15.80
CA ASP A 147 9.92 -6.82 -15.80
C ASP A 147 9.85 -7.75 -14.59
N GLN A 148 8.77 -8.54 -14.51
CA GLN A 148 8.55 -9.55 -13.48
C GLN A 148 7.80 -10.76 -14.04
N ASP A 149 7.83 -11.88 -13.34
CA ASP A 149 7.15 -13.10 -13.75
C ASP A 149 5.65 -13.02 -13.47
N TRP A 150 4.90 -12.45 -14.40
CA TRP A 150 3.46 -12.29 -14.33
C TRP A 150 2.71 -13.61 -14.22
N GLY A 151 3.21 -14.66 -14.89
CA GLY A 151 2.61 -15.99 -14.80
C GLY A 151 2.65 -16.54 -13.38
N ARG A 152 3.84 -16.44 -12.75
CA ARG A 152 4.02 -16.85 -11.36
C ARG A 152 3.19 -16.01 -10.38
N ILE A 153 3.14 -14.71 -10.57
CA ILE A 153 2.32 -13.81 -9.73
C ILE A 153 0.85 -14.21 -9.84
N GLN A 154 0.33 -14.39 -11.05
CA GLN A 154 -1.04 -14.82 -11.31
C GLN A 154 -1.36 -16.16 -10.62
N GLU A 155 -0.45 -17.14 -10.69
CA GLU A 155 -0.59 -18.41 -9.98
C GLU A 155 -0.65 -18.23 -8.47
N LEU A 156 0.23 -17.40 -7.89
CA LEU A 156 0.28 -17.15 -6.46
C LEU A 156 -0.97 -16.46 -5.93
N VAL A 157 -1.48 -15.44 -6.64
CA VAL A 157 -2.66 -14.67 -6.21
C VAL A 157 -3.99 -15.40 -6.51
N THR A 158 -3.96 -16.48 -7.30
CA THR A 158 -5.13 -17.33 -7.55
C THR A 158 -5.34 -18.28 -6.38
N VAL A 159 -6.10 -17.84 -5.38
CA VAL A 159 -6.35 -18.58 -4.14
C VAL A 159 -7.76 -19.17 -4.14
N ARG A 160 -7.85 -20.50 -4.31
CA ARG A 160 -9.12 -21.27 -4.37
C ARG A 160 -9.29 -22.28 -3.25
N THR A 161 -8.19 -22.72 -2.65
CA THR A 161 -8.17 -23.75 -1.60
C THR A 161 -7.31 -23.32 -0.41
N LEU A 162 -7.37 -24.04 0.71
CA LEU A 162 -6.46 -23.81 1.85
C LEU A 162 -5.01 -24.12 1.50
N ALA A 163 -4.74 -25.03 0.57
CA ALA A 163 -3.39 -25.29 0.08
C ALA A 163 -2.83 -24.09 -0.69
N ASP A 164 -3.69 -23.39 -1.45
CA ASP A 164 -3.29 -22.16 -2.13
C ASP A 164 -2.99 -21.03 -1.12
N VAL A 165 -3.79 -20.93 -0.03
CA VAL A 165 -3.49 -20.01 1.08
C VAL A 165 -2.10 -20.29 1.64
N ASP A 166 -1.75 -21.54 1.89
CA ASP A 166 -0.43 -21.91 2.42
C ASP A 166 0.70 -21.62 1.44
N ARG A 167 0.47 -21.83 0.13
CA ARG A 167 1.41 -21.45 -0.94
C ARG A 167 1.61 -19.93 -0.94
N PHE A 168 0.53 -19.16 -0.91
CA PHE A 168 0.57 -17.71 -0.91
C PHE A 168 1.26 -17.17 0.35
N TYR A 169 0.97 -17.73 1.54
CA TYR A 169 1.64 -17.32 2.78
C TYR A 169 3.15 -17.56 2.76
N ARG A 170 3.60 -18.67 2.14
CA ARG A 170 5.05 -18.92 1.95
C ARG A 170 5.71 -17.91 1.00
N ALA A 171 4.96 -17.35 0.06
CA ALA A 171 5.47 -16.27 -0.79
C ALA A 171 5.45 -14.91 -0.08
N LEU A 172 4.48 -14.69 0.83
CA LEU A 172 4.36 -13.41 1.53
C LEU A 172 5.28 -13.27 2.75
N PHE A 173 5.58 -14.37 3.46
CA PHE A 173 6.22 -14.30 4.77
C PHE A 173 7.38 -15.29 4.90
N VAL A 174 8.44 -14.84 5.52
CA VAL A 174 9.51 -15.72 6.04
C VAL A 174 9.01 -16.40 7.31
N ARG A 175 8.41 -15.62 8.20
CA ARG A 175 7.82 -16.09 9.45
C ARG A 175 6.44 -15.45 9.63
N PRO A 176 5.36 -16.09 9.14
CA PRO A 176 4.03 -15.51 9.22
C PRO A 176 3.65 -15.23 10.68
N PRO A 177 3.14 -14.03 10.99
CA PRO A 177 2.62 -13.71 12.31
C PRO A 177 1.59 -14.75 12.78
N LEU A 178 1.58 -15.09 14.08
CA LEU A 178 0.69 -16.12 14.62
C LEU A 178 -0.78 -15.92 14.24
N ALA A 179 -1.25 -14.68 14.18
CA ALA A 179 -2.61 -14.35 13.78
C ALA A 179 -2.96 -14.90 12.38
N PHE A 180 -2.01 -14.93 11.43
CA PHE A 180 -2.23 -15.45 10.08
C PHE A 180 -2.41 -16.97 10.07
N ARG A 181 -1.78 -17.71 11.00
CA ARG A 181 -1.95 -19.16 11.12
C ARG A 181 -3.39 -19.54 11.49
N PHE A 182 -4.08 -18.70 12.25
CA PHE A 182 -5.47 -18.91 12.66
C PHE A 182 -6.48 -18.29 11.69
N SER A 183 -6.05 -17.41 10.79
CA SER A 183 -6.94 -16.70 9.87
C SER A 183 -7.04 -17.33 8.46
N ARG A 184 -6.45 -18.51 8.20
CA ARG A 184 -6.39 -19.15 6.88
C ARG A 184 -7.77 -19.25 6.17
N ARG A 185 -8.82 -19.65 6.91
CA ARG A 185 -10.18 -19.73 6.37
C ARG A 185 -10.73 -18.34 6.01
N GLY A 186 -10.55 -17.35 6.90
CA GLY A 186 -10.97 -15.99 6.63
C GLY A 186 -10.21 -15.36 5.46
N PHE A 187 -8.94 -15.70 5.29
CA PHE A 187 -8.14 -15.28 4.13
C PHE A 187 -8.67 -15.91 2.82
N LEU A 188 -8.97 -17.22 2.84
CA LEU A 188 -9.59 -17.89 1.70
C LEU A 188 -10.94 -17.26 1.33
N GLU A 189 -11.78 -16.96 2.33
CA GLU A 189 -13.07 -16.28 2.11
C GLU A 189 -12.86 -14.88 1.50
N ALA A 190 -11.88 -14.11 2.00
CA ALA A 190 -11.56 -12.79 1.48
C ALA A 190 -11.09 -12.84 0.02
N PHE A 191 -10.18 -13.76 -0.32
CA PHE A 191 -9.67 -13.93 -1.69
C PHE A 191 -10.69 -14.49 -2.69
N ARG A 192 -11.71 -15.19 -2.21
CA ARG A 192 -12.84 -15.65 -3.02
C ARG A 192 -13.98 -14.64 -3.09
N SER A 193 -13.90 -13.53 -2.38
CA SER A 193 -14.92 -12.49 -2.45
C SER A 193 -14.93 -11.83 -3.83
N PRO A 194 -16.12 -11.47 -4.36
CA PRO A 194 -16.22 -10.75 -5.62
C PRO A 194 -15.30 -9.52 -5.65
N ALA A 195 -15.23 -8.77 -4.56
CA ALA A 195 -14.41 -7.57 -4.43
C ALA A 195 -12.92 -7.80 -4.72
N VAL A 196 -12.32 -8.88 -4.22
CA VAL A 196 -10.91 -9.21 -4.49
C VAL A 196 -10.75 -9.80 -5.88
N VAL A 197 -11.67 -10.67 -6.30
CA VAL A 197 -11.66 -11.28 -7.64
C VAL A 197 -11.74 -10.21 -8.74
N ASP A 198 -12.61 -9.21 -8.59
CA ASP A 198 -12.76 -8.10 -9.54
C ASP A 198 -11.49 -7.25 -9.61
N VAL A 199 -10.88 -6.93 -8.47
CA VAL A 199 -9.60 -6.19 -8.44
C VAL A 199 -8.49 -6.99 -9.12
N LEU A 200 -8.37 -8.30 -8.84
CA LEU A 200 -7.37 -9.16 -9.48
C LEU A 200 -7.64 -9.32 -10.98
N GLY A 201 -8.90 -9.41 -11.40
CA GLY A 201 -9.29 -9.46 -12.81
C GLY A 201 -9.03 -8.14 -13.58
N ALA A 202 -9.03 -7.02 -12.88
CA ALA A 202 -8.70 -5.72 -13.43
C ALA A 202 -7.19 -5.42 -13.48
N ILE A 203 -6.36 -6.27 -12.84
CA ILE A 203 -4.90 -6.18 -12.92
C ILE A 203 -4.44 -6.76 -14.25
N VAL A 204 -3.97 -5.91 -15.14
CA VAL A 204 -3.42 -6.32 -16.45
C VAL A 204 -1.98 -5.84 -16.59
N GLU A 205 -1.15 -6.67 -17.22
CA GLU A 205 0.27 -6.36 -17.48
C GLU A 205 0.43 -5.05 -18.25
N ALA A 206 -0.53 -4.70 -19.13
CA ALA A 206 -0.53 -3.45 -19.88
C ALA A 206 -0.56 -2.18 -19.00
N ASP A 207 -1.05 -2.29 -17.76
CA ASP A 207 -1.02 -1.19 -16.79
C ASP A 207 0.28 -1.12 -15.98
N ALA A 208 1.21 -2.07 -16.16
CA ALA A 208 2.50 -2.12 -15.49
C ALA A 208 3.50 -1.13 -16.09
N PHE A 209 4.35 -0.58 -15.24
CA PHE A 209 5.36 0.41 -15.59
C PHE A 209 6.65 -0.23 -16.07
N ASP A 210 7.24 0.35 -17.09
CA ASP A 210 8.60 0.04 -17.54
C ASP A 210 9.63 1.05 -16.97
N ALA A 211 10.91 0.84 -17.28
CA ALA A 211 11.99 1.72 -16.83
C ALA A 211 11.86 3.16 -17.35
N ARG A 212 11.24 3.37 -18.52
CA ARG A 212 11.00 4.72 -19.09
C ARG A 212 9.96 5.46 -18.28
N ASP A 213 8.88 4.78 -17.90
CA ASP A 213 7.85 5.37 -17.05
C ASP A 213 8.43 5.77 -15.70
N LEU A 214 9.19 4.86 -15.07
CA LEU A 214 9.81 5.08 -13.77
C LEU A 214 10.83 6.22 -13.79
N GLY A 215 11.57 6.38 -14.91
CA GLY A 215 12.52 7.48 -15.11
C GLY A 215 11.89 8.88 -15.10
N ARG A 216 10.56 8.97 -15.21
CA ARG A 216 9.80 10.23 -15.14
C ARG A 216 9.43 10.64 -13.71
N ILE A 217 9.65 9.78 -12.72
CA ILE A 217 9.38 10.10 -11.32
C ILE A 217 10.41 11.09 -10.82
N ALA A 218 9.99 12.32 -10.56
CA ALA A 218 10.86 13.41 -10.11
C ALA A 218 10.95 13.52 -8.58
N ALA A 219 10.01 12.92 -7.85
CA ALA A 219 9.99 12.97 -6.38
C ALA A 219 11.10 12.08 -5.80
N PRO A 220 11.84 12.52 -4.76
CA PRO A 220 12.71 11.63 -4.00
C PRO A 220 11.95 10.36 -3.60
N THR A 221 12.54 9.19 -3.87
CA THR A 221 11.85 7.90 -3.72
C THR A 221 12.62 6.96 -2.80
N ALA A 222 11.92 6.38 -1.82
CA ALA A 222 12.38 5.25 -1.03
C ALA A 222 11.69 3.96 -1.45
N LEU A 223 12.46 2.89 -1.61
CA LEU A 223 12.00 1.52 -1.77
C LEU A 223 12.31 0.78 -0.47
N VAL A 224 11.31 0.28 0.24
CA VAL A 224 11.51 -0.56 1.43
C VAL A 224 11.06 -1.97 1.06
N TRP A 225 11.96 -2.94 1.14
CA TRP A 225 11.72 -4.24 0.51
C TRP A 225 12.23 -5.40 1.34
N GLY A 226 11.41 -6.45 1.48
CA GLY A 226 11.84 -7.71 2.08
C GLY A 226 12.83 -8.45 1.18
N GLU A 227 14.00 -8.85 1.74
CA GLU A 227 15.02 -9.57 0.96
C GLU A 227 14.52 -10.94 0.43
N GLN A 228 13.51 -11.50 1.09
CA GLN A 228 12.92 -12.80 0.78
C GLN A 228 11.47 -12.65 0.28
N ASP A 229 11.14 -11.49 -0.32
CA ASP A 229 9.83 -11.30 -0.96
C ASP A 229 9.64 -12.34 -2.07
N GLY A 230 8.72 -13.27 -1.83
CA GLY A 230 8.42 -14.31 -2.77
C GLY A 230 7.37 -13.92 -3.81
N LEU A 231 6.76 -12.74 -3.71
CA LEU A 231 5.80 -12.23 -4.69
C LEU A 231 6.49 -11.28 -5.68
N PHE A 232 7.17 -10.24 -5.17
CA PHE A 232 7.96 -9.31 -5.95
C PHE A 232 9.41 -9.36 -5.47
N THR A 233 10.27 -10.01 -6.23
CA THR A 233 11.63 -10.34 -5.78
C THR A 233 12.50 -9.10 -5.55
N LEU A 234 13.58 -9.24 -4.77
CA LEU A 234 14.53 -8.15 -4.54
C LEU A 234 15.20 -7.66 -5.83
N GLU A 235 15.30 -8.51 -6.85
CA GLU A 235 15.80 -8.13 -8.18
C GLU A 235 14.87 -7.11 -8.84
N VAL A 236 13.56 -7.24 -8.68
CA VAL A 236 12.57 -6.26 -9.14
C VAL A 236 12.81 -4.93 -8.42
N ALA A 237 12.98 -4.93 -7.09
CA ALA A 237 13.28 -3.73 -6.32
C ALA A 237 14.55 -3.02 -6.81
N ARG A 238 15.62 -3.77 -7.09
CA ARG A 238 16.87 -3.23 -7.65
C ARG A 238 16.70 -2.68 -9.07
N ALA A 239 15.84 -3.28 -9.88
CA ALA A 239 15.52 -2.76 -11.20
C ALA A 239 14.78 -1.41 -11.09
N ILE A 240 13.84 -1.29 -10.16
CA ILE A 240 13.13 -0.04 -9.87
C ILE A 240 14.09 1.02 -9.36
N GLU A 241 14.98 0.68 -8.43
CA GLU A 241 15.98 1.60 -7.91
C GLU A 241 16.84 2.20 -9.02
N ARG A 242 17.30 1.37 -9.95
CA ARG A 242 18.07 1.85 -11.12
C ARG A 242 17.26 2.72 -12.06
N ALA A 243 15.96 2.48 -12.18
CA ALA A 243 15.08 3.19 -13.11
C ALA A 243 14.61 4.54 -12.60
N ILE A 244 14.40 4.70 -11.28
CA ILE A 244 13.96 5.97 -10.68
C ILE A 244 15.17 6.83 -10.28
N PRO A 245 15.35 8.03 -10.85
CA PRO A 245 16.49 8.88 -10.53
C PRO A 245 16.57 9.21 -9.03
N GLY A 246 17.72 8.88 -8.41
CA GLY A 246 17.98 9.16 -6.99
C GLY A 246 17.16 8.33 -6.00
N ALA A 247 16.52 7.25 -6.43
CA ALA A 247 15.85 6.32 -5.52
C ALA A 247 16.85 5.65 -4.57
N ARG A 248 16.35 5.30 -3.37
CA ARG A 248 17.13 4.58 -2.35
C ARG A 248 16.41 3.29 -1.97
N LEU A 249 17.12 2.17 -2.05
CA LEU A 249 16.62 0.86 -1.63
C LEU A 249 17.05 0.56 -0.19
N TYR A 250 16.07 0.28 0.66
CA TYR A 250 16.21 -0.24 2.01
C TYR A 250 15.79 -1.71 2.00
N SER A 251 16.73 -2.61 1.83
CA SER A 251 16.45 -4.05 1.91
C SER A 251 16.38 -4.51 3.36
N ILE A 252 15.34 -5.25 3.71
CA ILE A 252 15.06 -5.70 5.06
C ILE A 252 15.31 -7.21 5.15
N ARG A 253 16.31 -7.59 5.94
CA ARG A 253 16.67 -8.99 6.16
C ARG A 253 15.57 -9.76 6.89
N GLU A 254 15.50 -11.06 6.61
CA GLU A 254 14.52 -11.96 7.23
C GLU A 254 13.07 -11.44 7.14
N ALA A 255 12.72 -10.81 6.02
CA ALA A 255 11.38 -10.34 5.69
C ALA A 255 10.99 -10.76 4.28
N GLY A 256 9.74 -11.16 4.11
CA GLY A 256 9.09 -11.40 2.83
C GLY A 256 8.34 -10.17 2.34
N HIS A 257 7.28 -10.38 1.54
CA HIS A 257 6.37 -9.34 1.04
C HIS A 257 5.61 -8.60 2.16
N GLY A 258 5.54 -9.16 3.32
CA GLY A 258 4.85 -8.60 4.49
C GLY A 258 5.76 -7.81 5.43
N VAL A 259 6.73 -7.02 4.93
CA VAL A 259 7.67 -6.24 5.77
C VAL A 259 6.96 -5.47 6.88
N HIS A 260 5.83 -4.86 6.59
CA HIS A 260 5.04 -4.08 7.54
C HIS A 260 4.43 -4.91 8.70
N TRP A 261 4.33 -6.23 8.52
CA TRP A 261 3.91 -7.18 9.56
C TRP A 261 5.06 -7.90 10.23
N GLU A 262 6.09 -8.29 9.46
CA GLU A 262 7.21 -9.09 9.96
C GLU A 262 8.27 -8.22 10.66
N LYS A 263 8.57 -7.05 10.09
CA LYS A 263 9.65 -6.16 10.51
C LYS A 263 9.19 -4.69 10.62
N PRO A 264 8.12 -4.43 11.41
CA PRO A 264 7.53 -3.08 11.49
C PRO A 264 8.50 -2.02 12.02
N ARG A 265 9.47 -2.38 12.88
CA ARG A 265 10.45 -1.44 13.41
C ARG A 265 11.46 -1.03 12.37
N GLU A 266 11.91 -1.98 11.57
CA GLU A 266 12.85 -1.77 10.46
C GLU A 266 12.20 -0.95 9.35
N LEU A 267 10.94 -1.21 9.02
CA LEU A 267 10.16 -0.36 8.09
C LEU A 267 10.11 1.09 8.58
N VAL A 268 9.74 1.30 9.85
CA VAL A 268 9.68 2.65 10.43
C VAL A 268 11.05 3.31 10.41
N ALA A 269 12.11 2.60 10.77
CA ALA A 269 13.48 3.12 10.76
C ALA A 269 13.92 3.57 9.36
N ALA A 270 13.67 2.74 8.33
CA ALA A 270 13.96 3.06 6.93
C ALA A 270 13.22 4.32 6.45
N VAL A 271 11.92 4.41 6.75
CA VAL A 271 11.10 5.56 6.37
C VAL A 271 11.55 6.85 7.10
N LEU A 272 11.89 6.76 8.39
CA LEU A 272 12.39 7.91 9.15
C LEU A 272 13.78 8.34 8.69
N ASP A 273 14.66 7.40 8.33
CA ASP A 273 15.97 7.70 7.76
C ASP A 273 15.83 8.44 6.44
N PHE A 274 15.02 7.90 5.54
CA PHE A 274 14.73 8.53 4.25
C PHE A 274 14.12 9.93 4.41
N ARG A 275 13.17 10.10 5.32
CA ARG A 275 12.54 11.42 5.60
C ARG A 275 13.57 12.46 6.02
N ARG A 276 14.57 12.08 6.84
CA ARG A 276 15.67 12.97 7.26
C ARG A 276 16.63 13.30 6.12
N ALA A 277 16.95 12.31 5.30
CA ALA A 277 17.91 12.45 4.20
C ALA A 277 17.35 13.20 2.98
N ALA A 278 16.02 13.20 2.83
CA ALA A 278 15.31 13.94 1.78
C ALA A 278 14.32 14.91 2.43
N PRO A 279 14.80 16.02 3.03
CA PRO A 279 13.94 17.01 3.69
C PRO A 279 12.95 17.60 2.71
N ALA A 280 11.83 18.12 3.24
CA ALA A 280 10.82 18.80 2.42
C ALA A 280 11.48 19.97 1.67
N ARG A 281 11.10 20.13 0.39
CA ARG A 281 11.53 21.32 -0.38
C ARG A 281 10.72 22.52 0.10
N GLU A 282 11.41 23.62 0.36
CA GLU A 282 10.81 24.90 0.75
C GLU A 282 9.89 25.46 -0.33
#